data_e7dcc32537fd9b327a1da05cbcc7d47d
#
_entry.id   e7dcc32537fd9b327a1da05cbcc7d47d
#
_cell.length_a   1.000
_cell.length_b   1.000
_cell.length_c   1.000
_cell.angle_alpha   90.00
_cell.angle_beta   90.00
_cell.angle_gamma   90.00
#
_symmetry.space_group_name_H-M   'P 1'
#
loop_
_entity.id
_entity.type
_entity.pdbx_description
1 polymer ?
#
loop_
_entity_poly.entity_id
_entity_poly.type
_entity_poly.pdbx_seq_one_letter_code
_entity_poly.pdbx_strand_id
1 'polypeptide(L)'
;MSDKYLEVANSSLGKKLFSAVGLPDPIPLKREDSAEPHKLNGQVILGSSDGAVFAKSIMSFIGAAGVEVCSDSLQQNGHLVFDASGIVNAQQSEQLYQFFNRHLRSIAYSGRVIVIGHKPSSLDDVEHAAVQRGLLGFVKSVAKEIGRKGATANLVLVD
;
A
#
# COMPACT_ATOMS: atom_id res chain seq x y z
N MET A 1 18.37 1.44 18.09
CA MET A 1 18.70 0.02 18.33
C MET A 1 19.20 -0.56 17.04
N SER A 2 20.46 -1.02 16.98
CA SER A 2 20.95 -1.73 15.79
C SER A 2 20.27 -3.10 15.70
N ASP A 3 19.95 -3.51 14.48
CA ASP A 3 19.33 -4.81 14.24
C ASP A 3 20.43 -5.84 14.04
N LYS A 4 20.80 -6.54 15.13
CA LYS A 4 21.85 -7.55 15.11
C LYS A 4 21.63 -8.64 14.06
N TYR A 5 20.38 -8.93 13.74
CA TYR A 5 20.03 -9.88 12.67
C TYR A 5 20.45 -9.35 11.30
N LEU A 6 20.16 -8.08 11.03
CA LEU A 6 20.58 -7.42 9.79
C LEU A 6 22.11 -7.32 9.67
N GLU A 7 22.81 -7.05 10.78
CA GLU A 7 24.29 -7.00 10.80
C GLU A 7 24.88 -8.36 10.46
N VAL A 8 24.39 -9.44 11.07
CA VAL A 8 24.85 -10.81 10.80
C VAL A 8 24.48 -11.23 9.38
N ALA A 9 23.24 -11.00 8.93
CA ALA A 9 22.76 -11.37 7.60
C ALA A 9 23.51 -10.63 6.47
N ASN A 10 23.88 -9.36 6.68
CA ASN A 10 24.62 -8.57 5.71
C ASN A 10 26.14 -8.78 5.76
N SER A 11 26.67 -9.54 6.72
CA SER A 11 28.07 -9.95 6.76
C SER A 11 28.43 -10.86 5.58
N SER A 12 29.69 -10.94 5.21
CA SER A 12 30.16 -11.80 4.11
C SER A 12 29.85 -13.28 4.31
N LEU A 13 29.88 -13.74 5.56
CA LEU A 13 29.52 -15.10 5.97
C LEU A 13 27.98 -15.27 5.97
N GLY A 14 27.26 -14.30 6.48
CA GLY A 14 25.80 -14.32 6.52
C GLY A 14 25.19 -14.42 5.12
N LYS A 15 25.63 -13.60 4.19
CA LYS A 15 25.16 -13.65 2.78
C LYS A 15 25.38 -15.02 2.13
N LYS A 16 26.55 -15.63 2.34
CA LYS A 16 26.81 -16.98 1.82
C LYS A 16 25.88 -18.05 2.43
N LEU A 17 25.63 -17.96 3.73
CA LEU A 17 24.74 -18.87 4.44
C LEU A 17 23.28 -18.71 4.00
N PHE A 18 22.79 -17.47 3.91
CA PHE A 18 21.41 -17.16 3.47
C PHE A 18 21.19 -17.61 2.01
N SER A 19 22.17 -17.35 1.14
CA SER A 19 22.13 -17.80 -0.26
C SER A 19 22.13 -19.34 -0.36
N ALA A 20 22.93 -20.05 0.46
CA ALA A 20 23.00 -21.50 0.44
C ALA A 20 21.69 -22.18 0.91
N VAL A 21 20.95 -21.52 1.78
CA VAL A 21 19.66 -22.02 2.32
C VAL A 21 18.46 -21.49 1.52
N GLY A 22 18.71 -20.62 0.52
CA GLY A 22 17.65 -20.02 -0.32
C GLY A 22 16.79 -18.98 0.42
N LEU A 23 17.29 -18.40 1.50
CA LEU A 23 16.62 -17.33 2.21
C LEU A 23 16.83 -16.00 1.50
N PRO A 24 15.78 -15.17 1.37
CA PRO A 24 15.92 -13.85 0.79
C PRO A 24 16.76 -12.92 1.69
N ASP A 25 17.52 -12.02 1.06
CA ASP A 25 18.25 -10.98 1.78
C ASP A 25 17.28 -10.13 2.61
N PRO A 26 17.53 -9.95 3.91
CA PRO A 26 16.69 -9.13 4.75
C PRO A 26 16.80 -7.66 4.35
N ILE A 27 15.64 -7.03 4.18
CA ILE A 27 15.55 -5.63 3.79
C ILE A 27 15.62 -4.75 5.04
N PRO A 28 16.47 -3.71 5.07
CA PRO A 28 16.46 -2.74 6.16
C PRO A 28 15.14 -1.96 6.16
N LEU A 29 14.31 -2.22 7.15
CA LEU A 29 13.07 -1.48 7.33
C LEU A 29 13.35 -0.11 7.92
N LYS A 30 12.72 0.92 7.35
CA LYS A 30 12.70 2.25 7.98
C LYS A 30 11.98 2.13 9.33
N ARG A 31 12.67 2.51 10.39
CA ARG A 31 12.08 2.62 11.71
C ARG A 31 11.51 4.02 11.88
N GLU A 32 10.44 4.11 12.63
CA GLU A 32 9.84 5.38 13.01
C GLU A 32 10.84 6.18 13.85
N ASP A 33 11.02 7.44 13.50
CA ASP A 33 11.81 8.36 14.32
C ASP A 33 10.96 8.74 15.54
N SER A 34 11.47 8.45 16.73
CA SER A 34 10.80 8.80 17.99
C SER A 34 10.61 10.30 18.18
N ALA A 35 11.38 11.12 17.46
CA ALA A 35 11.26 12.58 17.51
C ALA A 35 10.11 13.12 16.64
N GLU A 36 9.75 12.43 15.58
CA GLU A 36 8.64 12.80 14.68
C GLU A 36 7.77 11.56 14.38
N PRO A 37 7.06 11.04 15.38
CA PRO A 37 6.15 9.93 15.18
C PRO A 37 5.07 10.34 14.17
N HIS A 38 4.76 9.45 13.24
CA HIS A 38 3.74 9.63 12.19
C HIS A 38 4.13 10.49 10.98
N LYS A 39 5.36 10.97 10.86
CA LYS A 39 5.79 11.65 9.64
C LYS A 39 5.93 10.64 8.50
N LEU A 40 5.05 10.75 7.51
CA LEU A 40 5.19 10.02 6.27
C LEU A 40 6.27 10.68 5.42
N ASN A 41 7.35 9.95 5.17
CA ASN A 41 8.42 10.41 4.28
C ASN A 41 8.11 9.97 2.85
N GLY A 42 7.99 10.91 1.94
CA GLY A 42 7.73 10.65 0.53
C GLY A 42 6.41 11.26 0.06
N GLN A 43 6.11 10.98 -1.19
CA GLN A 43 4.90 11.46 -1.84
C GLN A 43 3.82 10.37 -1.79
N VAL A 44 2.57 10.77 -1.93
CA VAL A 44 1.43 9.87 -2.08
C VAL A 44 0.87 10.00 -3.49
N ILE A 45 0.72 8.89 -4.21
CA ILE A 45 -0.16 8.86 -5.37
C ILE A 45 -1.54 8.46 -4.88
N LEU A 46 -2.51 9.34 -5.10
CA LEU A 46 -3.92 9.10 -4.80
C LEU A 46 -4.69 8.81 -6.09
N GLY A 47 -5.29 7.63 -6.16
CA GLY A 47 -6.24 7.26 -7.19
C GLY A 47 -7.64 7.04 -6.60
N SER A 48 -8.63 7.07 -7.47
CA SER A 48 -10.02 6.78 -7.11
C SER A 48 -10.76 6.10 -8.25
N SER A 49 -11.73 5.28 -7.91
CA SER A 49 -12.70 4.78 -8.88
C SER A 49 -13.73 5.85 -9.24
N ASP A 50 -14.38 5.69 -10.38
CA ASP A 50 -15.53 6.52 -10.75
C ASP A 50 -16.63 6.38 -9.68
N GLY A 51 -17.22 7.50 -9.29
CA GLY A 51 -18.22 7.53 -8.23
C GLY A 51 -17.68 7.36 -6.81
N ALA A 52 -16.37 7.37 -6.61
CA ALA A 52 -15.75 7.30 -5.29
C ALA A 52 -16.16 8.47 -4.40
N VAL A 53 -16.49 8.18 -3.15
CA VAL A 53 -17.07 9.17 -2.23
C VAL A 53 -16.07 9.71 -1.19
N PHE A 54 -14.94 9.03 -0.97
CA PHE A 54 -13.98 9.41 0.06
C PHE A 54 -12.77 10.19 -0.45
N ALA A 55 -12.55 10.27 -1.76
CA ALA A 55 -11.35 10.86 -2.37
C ALA A 55 -11.05 12.29 -1.86
N LYS A 56 -12.08 13.15 -1.71
CA LYS A 56 -11.90 14.51 -1.20
C LYS A 56 -11.46 14.54 0.27
N SER A 57 -12.06 13.70 1.08
CA SER A 57 -11.71 13.58 2.52
C SER A 57 -10.29 13.04 2.69
N ILE A 58 -9.92 12.02 1.90
CA ILE A 58 -8.58 11.45 1.88
C ILE A 58 -7.55 12.53 1.51
N MET A 59 -7.80 13.30 0.47
CA MET A 59 -6.92 14.39 0.04
C MET A 59 -6.73 15.44 1.14
N SER A 60 -7.82 15.79 1.84
CA SER A 60 -7.76 16.72 2.97
C SER A 60 -6.91 16.17 4.12
N PHE A 61 -7.06 14.90 4.46
CA PHE A 61 -6.27 14.24 5.51
C PHE A 61 -4.79 14.18 5.17
N ILE A 62 -4.44 13.80 3.94
CA ILE A 62 -3.05 13.72 3.48
C ILE A 62 -2.42 15.10 3.50
N GLY A 63 -3.14 16.14 3.02
CA GLY A 63 -2.69 17.53 3.05
C GLY A 63 -2.49 18.05 4.47
N ALA A 64 -3.40 17.74 5.40
CA ALA A 64 -3.27 18.11 6.81
C ALA A 64 -2.05 17.43 7.48
N ALA A 65 -1.66 16.25 7.02
CA ALA A 65 -0.44 15.57 7.46
C ALA A 65 0.85 16.13 6.84
N GLY A 66 0.76 17.17 6.01
CA GLY A 66 1.91 17.80 5.36
C GLY A 66 2.58 16.93 4.28
N VAL A 67 1.84 15.97 3.73
CA VAL A 67 2.34 15.05 2.69
C VAL A 67 1.92 15.53 1.31
N GLU A 68 2.87 15.53 0.38
CA GLU A 68 2.59 15.92 -1.01
C GLU A 68 1.81 14.82 -1.73
N VAL A 69 0.69 15.20 -2.36
CA VAL A 69 -0.10 14.32 -3.23
C VAL A 69 0.28 14.58 -4.68
N CYS A 70 0.72 13.54 -5.37
CA CYS A 70 1.04 13.57 -6.78
C CYS A 70 0.03 12.76 -7.58
N SER A 71 -0.38 13.29 -8.73
CA SER A 71 -1.32 12.59 -9.63
C SER A 71 -0.65 11.52 -10.50
N ASP A 72 0.62 11.71 -10.85
CA ASP A 72 1.26 10.86 -11.87
C ASP A 72 2.80 11.00 -11.89
N SER A 73 3.47 10.85 -10.77
CA SER A 73 4.92 10.87 -10.77
C SER A 73 5.50 9.49 -11.05
N LEU A 74 6.30 9.38 -12.11
CA LEU A 74 7.10 8.18 -12.41
C LEU A 74 8.33 8.04 -11.51
N GLN A 75 8.59 9.01 -10.62
CA GLN A 75 9.66 8.91 -9.62
C GLN A 75 9.24 7.94 -8.52
N GLN A 76 10.20 7.34 -7.82
CA GLN A 76 9.93 6.43 -6.71
C GLN A 76 9.10 7.15 -5.64
N ASN A 77 7.83 6.83 -5.60
CA ASN A 77 6.89 7.43 -4.66
C ASN A 77 6.87 6.62 -3.36
N GLY A 78 6.62 7.31 -2.27
CA GLY A 78 6.57 6.65 -0.97
C GLY A 78 5.37 5.72 -0.82
N HIS A 79 4.18 6.17 -1.21
CA HIS A 79 2.92 5.56 -0.82
C HIS A 79 1.89 5.59 -1.95
N LEU A 80 0.98 4.60 -1.95
CA LEU A 80 -0.17 4.53 -2.85
C LEU A 80 -1.45 4.49 -2.04
N VAL A 81 -2.41 5.31 -2.38
CA VAL A 81 -3.75 5.30 -1.78
C VAL A 81 -4.78 5.21 -2.91
N PHE A 82 -5.75 4.34 -2.76
CA PHE A 82 -6.82 4.18 -3.75
C PHE A 82 -8.19 4.14 -3.07
N ASP A 83 -9.08 5.03 -3.48
CA ASP A 83 -10.48 5.03 -3.07
C ASP A 83 -11.29 4.12 -4.00
N ALA A 84 -11.61 2.93 -3.51
CA ALA A 84 -12.39 1.91 -4.21
C ALA A 84 -13.88 1.96 -3.87
N SER A 85 -14.35 3.00 -3.17
CA SER A 85 -15.75 3.08 -2.73
C SER A 85 -16.76 3.15 -3.88
N GLY A 86 -16.35 3.67 -5.04
CA GLY A 86 -17.18 3.74 -6.24
C GLY A 86 -17.25 2.43 -7.04
N ILE A 87 -16.52 1.37 -6.66
CA ILE A 87 -16.58 0.08 -7.33
C ILE A 87 -17.83 -0.68 -6.85
N VAL A 88 -18.88 -0.67 -7.65
CA VAL A 88 -20.17 -1.30 -7.31
C VAL A 88 -20.42 -2.63 -8.04
N ASN A 89 -19.62 -2.95 -9.06
CA ASN A 89 -19.73 -4.19 -9.83
C ASN A 89 -18.34 -4.73 -10.25
N ALA A 90 -18.31 -5.96 -10.74
CA ALA A 90 -17.07 -6.64 -11.10
C ALA A 90 -16.32 -5.92 -12.23
N GLN A 91 -17.02 -5.33 -13.20
CA GLN A 91 -16.38 -4.64 -14.33
C GLN A 91 -15.59 -3.41 -13.89
N GLN A 92 -16.10 -2.66 -12.93
CA GLN A 92 -15.41 -1.47 -12.40
C GLN A 92 -14.13 -1.81 -11.63
N SER A 93 -13.93 -3.07 -11.22
CA SER A 93 -12.67 -3.53 -10.61
C SER A 93 -11.47 -3.36 -11.56
N GLU A 94 -11.68 -3.19 -12.85
CA GLU A 94 -10.64 -2.84 -13.81
C GLU A 94 -9.91 -1.55 -13.46
N GLN A 95 -10.62 -0.56 -12.90
CA GLN A 95 -10.02 0.72 -12.50
C GLN A 95 -8.98 0.55 -11.39
N LEU A 96 -9.28 -0.33 -10.42
CA LEU A 96 -8.33 -0.72 -9.36
C LEU A 96 -7.09 -1.39 -9.99
N TYR A 97 -7.30 -2.34 -10.90
CA TYR A 97 -6.21 -3.02 -11.60
C TYR A 97 -5.32 -2.04 -12.38
N GLN A 98 -5.90 -1.15 -13.16
CA GLN A 98 -5.17 -0.18 -13.97
C GLN A 98 -4.29 0.73 -13.12
N PHE A 99 -4.83 1.24 -12.01
CA PHE A 99 -4.07 2.07 -11.07
C PHE A 99 -2.87 1.32 -10.49
N PHE A 100 -3.08 0.14 -9.93
CA PHE A 100 -1.99 -0.61 -9.30
C PHE A 100 -1.00 -1.18 -10.32
N ASN A 101 -1.45 -1.62 -11.49
CA ASN A 101 -0.56 -2.06 -12.56
C ASN A 101 0.42 -0.96 -13.00
N ARG A 102 -0.03 0.28 -13.00
CA ARG A 102 0.79 1.45 -13.37
C ARG A 102 1.77 1.83 -12.27
N HIS A 103 1.35 1.83 -11.00
CA HIS A 103 2.09 2.48 -9.91
C HIS A 103 2.79 1.53 -8.95
N LEU A 104 2.39 0.25 -8.88
CA LEU A 104 2.89 -0.67 -7.86
C LEU A 104 4.41 -0.90 -7.93
N ARG A 105 4.96 -0.91 -9.14
CA ARG A 105 6.41 -1.09 -9.33
C ARG A 105 7.25 0.07 -8.81
N SER A 106 6.68 1.27 -8.79
CA SER A 106 7.35 2.50 -8.32
C SER A 106 7.26 2.71 -6.80
N ILE A 107 6.54 1.85 -6.07
CA ILE A 107 6.46 1.97 -4.62
C ILE A 107 7.84 1.94 -3.97
N ALA A 108 8.07 2.82 -3.01
CA ALA A 108 9.34 2.92 -2.30
C ALA A 108 9.58 1.73 -1.36
N TYR A 109 10.84 1.51 -0.97
CA TYR A 109 11.15 0.64 0.16
C TYR A 109 10.45 1.16 1.43
N SER A 110 9.88 0.24 2.19
CA SER A 110 9.02 0.55 3.35
C SER A 110 7.81 1.42 3.01
N GLY A 111 7.39 1.45 1.74
CA GLY A 111 6.21 2.16 1.27
C GLY A 111 4.92 1.58 1.84
N ARG A 112 3.83 2.32 1.70
CA ARG A 112 2.51 1.89 2.18
C ARG A 112 1.50 1.92 1.04
N VAL A 113 0.70 0.89 0.97
CA VAL A 113 -0.49 0.82 0.13
C VAL A 113 -1.71 0.85 1.04
N ILE A 114 -2.65 1.72 0.73
CA ILE A 114 -3.96 1.78 1.40
C ILE A 114 -5.04 1.73 0.32
N VAL A 115 -5.92 0.76 0.44
CA VAL A 115 -7.16 0.70 -0.33
C VAL A 115 -8.31 1.01 0.61
N ILE A 116 -9.21 1.89 0.20
CA ILE A 116 -10.36 2.29 0.99
C ILE A 116 -11.62 1.84 0.27
N GLY A 117 -12.54 1.23 0.97
CA GLY A 117 -13.79 0.75 0.42
C GLY A 117 -14.90 0.73 1.46
N HIS A 118 -16.09 0.35 1.01
CA HIS A 118 -17.22 0.17 1.91
C HIS A 118 -17.13 -1.16 2.66
N LYS A 119 -17.68 -1.17 3.87
CA LYS A 119 -17.87 -2.39 4.63
C LYS A 119 -18.97 -3.24 3.98
N PRO A 120 -18.67 -4.47 3.51
CA PRO A 120 -19.62 -5.25 2.75
C PRO A 120 -20.95 -5.53 3.48
N SER A 121 -20.92 -5.59 4.83
CA SER A 121 -22.13 -5.85 5.62
C SER A 121 -23.04 -4.64 5.80
N SER A 122 -22.62 -3.44 5.37
CA SER A 122 -23.46 -2.23 5.40
C SER A 122 -24.11 -1.93 4.04
N LEU A 123 -23.92 -2.80 3.06
CA LEU A 123 -24.43 -2.63 1.71
C LEU A 123 -25.63 -3.55 1.46
N ASP A 124 -26.73 -2.99 0.96
CA ASP A 124 -27.94 -3.73 0.61
C ASP A 124 -27.82 -4.47 -0.72
N ASP A 125 -27.05 -3.92 -1.67
CA ASP A 125 -26.83 -4.52 -2.97
C ASP A 125 -25.79 -5.65 -2.89
N VAL A 126 -26.18 -6.85 -3.34
CA VAL A 126 -25.38 -8.06 -3.24
C VAL A 126 -24.13 -8.00 -4.13
N GLU A 127 -24.26 -7.46 -5.35
CA GLU A 127 -23.11 -7.33 -6.26
C GLU A 127 -22.09 -6.35 -5.70
N HIS A 128 -22.55 -5.19 -5.24
CA HIS A 128 -21.71 -4.19 -4.59
C HIS A 128 -21.02 -4.78 -3.35
N ALA A 129 -21.74 -5.46 -2.47
CA ALA A 129 -21.16 -6.11 -1.30
C ALA A 129 -20.10 -7.17 -1.68
N ALA A 130 -20.36 -7.95 -2.74
CA ALA A 130 -19.43 -8.98 -3.19
C ALA A 130 -18.11 -8.38 -3.73
N VAL A 131 -18.16 -7.33 -4.55
CA VAL A 131 -16.94 -6.69 -5.08
C VAL A 131 -16.16 -5.98 -3.98
N GLN A 132 -16.83 -5.31 -3.04
CA GLN A 132 -16.17 -4.69 -1.89
C GLN A 132 -15.50 -5.74 -1.00
N ARG A 133 -16.09 -6.92 -0.82
CA ARG A 133 -15.43 -8.05 -0.15
C ARG A 133 -14.20 -8.56 -0.90
N GLY A 134 -14.23 -8.51 -2.24
CA GLY A 134 -13.11 -8.88 -3.11
C GLY A 134 -11.85 -8.05 -2.88
N LEU A 135 -11.97 -6.80 -2.40
CA LEU A 135 -10.85 -5.90 -2.09
C LEU A 135 -9.88 -6.53 -1.08
N LEU A 136 -10.38 -7.35 -0.15
CA LEU A 136 -9.53 -8.05 0.81
C LEU A 136 -8.56 -9.03 0.13
N GLY A 137 -9.06 -9.78 -0.87
CA GLY A 137 -8.24 -10.69 -1.66
C GLY A 137 -7.19 -9.94 -2.47
N PHE A 138 -7.59 -8.84 -3.09
CA PHE A 138 -6.70 -7.97 -3.84
C PHE A 138 -5.57 -7.41 -2.96
N VAL A 139 -5.89 -6.82 -1.81
CA VAL A 139 -4.89 -6.24 -0.90
C VAL A 139 -3.91 -7.30 -0.38
N LYS A 140 -4.38 -8.52 -0.09
CA LYS A 140 -3.50 -9.64 0.29
C LYS A 140 -2.53 -10.02 -0.83
N SER A 141 -2.98 -9.99 -2.08
CA SER A 141 -2.12 -10.25 -3.26
C SER A 141 -1.07 -9.16 -3.42
N VAL A 142 -1.47 -7.90 -3.33
CA VAL A 142 -0.55 -6.75 -3.35
C VAL A 142 0.49 -6.86 -2.24
N ALA A 143 0.07 -7.19 -1.01
CA ALA A 143 0.99 -7.34 0.12
C ALA A 143 2.09 -8.39 -0.14
N LYS A 144 1.75 -9.52 -0.78
CA LYS A 144 2.72 -10.54 -1.17
C LYS A 144 3.72 -10.03 -2.21
N GLU A 145 3.25 -9.25 -3.17
CA GLU A 145 4.08 -8.71 -4.25
C GLU A 145 5.09 -7.69 -3.73
N ILE A 146 4.64 -6.75 -2.87
CA ILE A 146 5.47 -5.67 -2.38
C ILE A 146 6.29 -6.03 -1.13
N GLY A 147 6.03 -7.17 -0.51
CA GLY A 147 6.70 -7.61 0.73
C GLY A 147 8.23 -7.61 0.62
N ARG A 148 8.78 -7.92 -0.57
CA ARG A 148 10.22 -7.86 -0.84
C ARG A 148 10.83 -6.46 -0.72
N LYS A 149 10.01 -5.41 -0.72
CA LYS A 149 10.43 -4.01 -0.49
C LYS A 149 10.23 -3.59 0.98
N GLY A 150 9.80 -4.49 1.86
CA GLY A 150 9.40 -4.15 3.22
C GLY A 150 8.17 -3.24 3.27
N ALA A 151 7.45 -3.14 2.16
CA ALA A 151 6.24 -2.33 2.05
C ALA A 151 5.02 -3.08 2.59
N THR A 152 4.00 -2.35 3.01
CA THR A 152 2.75 -2.91 3.56
C THR A 152 1.54 -2.53 2.72
N ALA A 153 0.54 -3.40 2.70
CA ALA A 153 -0.76 -3.10 2.09
C ALA A 153 -1.87 -3.34 3.12
N ASN A 154 -2.78 -2.37 3.22
CA ASN A 154 -3.89 -2.38 4.16
C ASN A 154 -5.20 -2.03 3.44
N LEU A 155 -6.29 -2.64 3.90
CA LEU A 155 -7.65 -2.32 3.51
C LEU A 155 -8.33 -1.58 4.67
N VAL A 156 -8.87 -0.41 4.38
CA VAL A 156 -9.71 0.37 5.30
C VAL A 156 -11.14 0.25 4.82
N LEU A 157 -12.01 -0.25 5.67
CA LEU A 157 -13.44 -0.37 5.40
C LEU A 157 -14.20 0.71 6.16
N VAL A 158 -15.04 1.44 5.45
CA VAL A 158 -15.86 2.54 5.97
C VAL A 158 -17.34 2.13 5.88
N ASP A 159 -18.09 2.45 6.93
CA ASP A 159 -19.55 2.27 6.98
C ASP A 159 -20.28 3.37 6.22
#